data_a667c5fc9bb6a5238aae1e7194d6919b
#
_entry.id   a667c5fc9bb6a5238aae1e7194d6919b
#
_cell.length_a   1.000
_cell.length_b   1.000
_cell.length_c   1.000
_cell.angle_alpha   90.00
_cell.angle_beta   90.00
_cell.angle_gamma   90.00
#
_symmetry.space_group_name_H-M   'P 1'
#
loop_
_entity.id
_entity.type
_entity.pdbx_description
1 polymer ?
#
loop_
_entity_poly.entity_id
_entity_poly.type
_entity_poly.pdbx_seq_one_letter_code
_entity_poly.pdbx_strand_id
1 'polypeptide(L)'
;VPNIYDALKVQGAETTLEVQQQLGDGVVRTIAMGSTEGLKRGLDVANTGAAISVPVGKATLGRIMDVLGNPIDEAGPIGEEERWGIHRDAPSFAEQAGGNDLLETGIKVIDLICPFARGGKVGLFGGAGVGKTVNMMELIRNIAMEHSGYSVFAGVGERTREGNDFYHEMKESNVLDKVALVYGQ
;
A
#
# COMPACT_ATOMS: atom_id res chain seq x y z
N VAL A 1 23.32 4.04 17.56
CA VAL A 1 21.90 3.81 17.82
C VAL A 1 21.15 4.10 16.52
N PRO A 2 20.27 3.20 16.04
CA PRO A 2 19.47 3.45 14.84
C PRO A 2 18.57 4.69 15.01
N ASN A 3 18.29 5.35 13.91
CA ASN A 3 17.31 6.44 13.89
C ASN A 3 15.87 5.89 13.94
N ILE A 4 14.93 6.76 14.31
CA ILE A 4 13.50 6.42 14.23
C ILE A 4 13.18 6.17 12.75
N TYR A 5 12.39 5.11 12.50
CA TYR A 5 12.01 4.58 11.19
C TYR A 5 13.12 3.84 10.42
N ASP A 6 14.33 3.73 10.96
CA ASP A 6 15.32 2.84 10.33
C ASP A 6 14.80 1.40 10.28
N ALA A 7 15.06 0.74 9.16
CA ALA A 7 14.79 -0.68 8.99
C ALA A 7 15.98 -1.50 9.52
N LEU A 8 15.67 -2.48 10.35
CA LEU A 8 16.66 -3.40 10.91
C LEU A 8 16.38 -4.81 10.39
N LYS A 9 17.43 -5.57 10.07
CA LYS A 9 17.33 -6.98 9.65
C LYS A 9 17.86 -7.90 10.73
N VAL A 10 17.07 -8.89 11.12
CA VAL A 10 17.49 -9.92 12.07
C VAL A 10 18.32 -10.96 11.33
N GLN A 11 19.52 -11.26 11.80
CA GLN A 11 20.37 -12.28 11.20
C GLN A 11 19.80 -13.67 11.48
N GLY A 12 19.69 -14.47 10.42
CA GLY A 12 19.12 -15.82 10.50
C GLY A 12 17.59 -15.91 10.56
N ALA A 13 16.89 -14.77 10.33
CA ALA A 13 15.44 -14.71 10.15
C ALA A 13 15.11 -13.74 9.02
N GLU A 14 14.01 -13.98 8.33
CA GLU A 14 13.53 -13.08 7.25
C GLU A 14 12.75 -11.88 7.79
N THR A 15 12.81 -11.63 9.09
CA THR A 15 12.03 -10.59 9.74
C THR A 15 12.73 -9.24 9.62
N THR A 16 12.03 -8.26 9.09
CA THR A 16 12.42 -6.85 9.10
C THR A 16 11.74 -6.15 10.27
N LEU A 17 12.52 -5.34 11.00
CA LEU A 17 12.03 -4.55 12.13
C LEU A 17 12.09 -3.07 11.76
N GLU A 18 11.09 -2.30 12.16
CA GLU A 18 11.12 -0.84 12.03
C GLU A 18 11.27 -0.20 13.41
N VAL A 19 12.22 0.73 13.54
CA VAL A 19 12.45 1.47 14.78
C VAL A 19 11.32 2.47 15.00
N GLN A 20 10.64 2.34 16.14
CA GLN A 20 9.53 3.25 16.51
C GLN A 20 9.92 4.24 17.60
N GLN A 21 10.80 3.85 18.48
CA GLN A 21 11.18 4.67 19.64
C GLN A 21 12.59 4.38 20.10
N GLN A 22 13.32 5.42 20.46
CA GLN A 22 14.57 5.32 21.20
C GLN A 22 14.27 5.40 22.70
N LEU A 23 14.71 4.41 23.47
CA LEU A 23 14.41 4.30 24.90
C LEU A 23 15.54 4.85 25.80
N GLY A 24 16.67 5.24 25.23
CA GLY A 24 17.88 5.58 25.96
C GLY A 24 18.83 4.39 26.11
N ASP A 25 20.03 4.64 26.64
CA ASP A 25 21.06 3.63 26.90
C ASP A 25 21.39 2.68 25.73
N GLY A 26 21.23 3.19 24.49
CA GLY A 26 21.47 2.41 23.28
C GLY A 26 20.34 1.43 22.92
N VAL A 27 19.20 1.49 23.61
CA VAL A 27 18.05 0.59 23.39
C VAL A 27 17.00 1.26 22.52
N VAL A 28 16.46 0.52 21.57
CA VAL A 28 15.34 0.96 20.70
C VAL A 28 14.18 0.00 20.83
N ARG A 29 12.97 0.52 20.63
CA ARG A 29 11.75 -0.27 20.47
C ARG A 29 11.40 -0.35 18.99
N THR A 30 11.10 -1.55 18.53
CA THR A 30 10.81 -1.82 17.12
C THR A 30 9.49 -2.55 16.96
N ILE A 31 8.91 -2.46 15.76
CA ILE A 31 7.78 -3.27 15.30
C ILE A 31 8.30 -4.26 14.25
N ALA A 32 7.91 -5.53 14.38
CA ALA A 32 8.21 -6.54 13.38
C ALA A 32 7.23 -6.45 12.22
N MET A 33 7.75 -6.39 11.00
CA MET A 33 6.98 -6.36 9.75
C MET A 33 6.72 -7.75 9.16
N GLY A 34 6.65 -8.76 10.01
CA GLY A 34 6.43 -10.14 9.63
C GLY A 34 6.33 -11.03 10.85
N SER A 35 6.46 -12.34 10.64
CA SER A 35 6.41 -13.31 11.73
C SER A 35 7.53 -13.08 12.74
N THR A 36 7.18 -13.18 14.01
CA THR A 36 8.13 -13.14 15.14
C THR A 36 8.52 -14.53 15.64
N GLU A 37 8.03 -15.57 14.98
CA GLU A 37 8.36 -16.95 15.35
C GLU A 37 9.86 -17.22 15.22
N GLY A 38 10.44 -17.85 16.22
CA GLY A 38 11.86 -18.16 16.26
C GLY A 38 12.76 -17.00 16.73
N LEU A 39 12.23 -15.82 16.94
CA LEU A 39 13.00 -14.70 17.52
C LEU A 39 13.30 -14.98 19.00
N LYS A 40 14.55 -14.80 19.38
CA LYS A 40 15.03 -15.01 20.74
C LYS A 40 16.08 -13.96 21.13
N ARG A 41 16.35 -13.85 22.43
CA ARG A 41 17.43 -12.99 22.92
C ARG A 41 18.79 -13.42 22.36
N GLY A 42 19.65 -12.46 22.07
CA GLY A 42 21.01 -12.69 21.62
C GLY A 42 21.15 -12.89 20.11
N LEU A 43 20.09 -12.69 19.33
CA LEU A 43 20.23 -12.62 17.89
C LEU A 43 20.87 -11.29 17.48
N ASP A 44 21.77 -11.36 16.52
CA ASP A 44 22.36 -10.16 15.93
C ASP A 44 21.34 -9.47 15.00
N VAL A 45 21.31 -8.14 15.06
CA VAL A 45 20.43 -7.32 14.26
C VAL A 45 21.27 -6.27 13.53
N ALA A 46 21.19 -6.26 12.22
CA ALA A 46 21.89 -5.32 11.37
C ALA A 46 21.02 -4.09 11.09
N ASN A 47 21.57 -2.90 11.29
CA ASN A 47 20.93 -1.66 10.84
C ASN A 47 21.18 -1.46 9.35
N THR A 48 20.13 -1.25 8.55
CA THR A 48 20.27 -0.94 7.12
C THR A 48 20.67 0.50 6.86
N GLY A 49 20.56 1.38 7.87
CA GLY A 49 20.86 2.81 7.76
C GLY A 49 19.84 3.62 6.96
N ALA A 50 18.71 3.01 6.61
CA ALA A 50 17.63 3.66 5.86
C ALA A 50 16.25 3.15 6.31
N ALA A 51 15.22 3.93 6.06
CA ALA A 51 13.84 3.50 6.27
C ALA A 51 13.44 2.39 5.27
N ILE A 52 12.35 1.69 5.57
CA ILE A 52 11.74 0.74 4.64
C ILE A 52 11.44 1.46 3.33
N SER A 53 11.81 0.87 2.22
CA SER A 53 11.53 1.37 0.88
C SER A 53 10.79 0.32 0.06
N VAL A 54 9.96 0.79 -0.86
CA VAL A 54 9.16 -0.05 -1.75
C VAL A 54 9.44 0.32 -3.21
N PRO A 55 9.34 -0.63 -4.15
CA PRO A 55 9.45 -0.31 -5.57
C PRO A 55 8.29 0.59 -5.99
N VAL A 56 8.56 1.51 -6.88
CA VAL A 56 7.57 2.44 -7.43
C VAL A 56 7.66 2.48 -8.95
N GLY A 57 6.67 3.12 -9.57
CA GLY A 57 6.63 3.29 -11.01
C GLY A 57 5.82 2.22 -11.74
N LYS A 58 5.90 2.23 -13.06
CA LYS A 58 5.06 1.37 -13.93
C LYS A 58 5.32 -0.12 -13.77
N ALA A 59 6.49 -0.52 -13.28
CA ALA A 59 6.82 -1.92 -13.04
C ALA A 59 5.96 -2.58 -11.94
N THR A 60 5.31 -1.77 -11.09
CA THR A 60 4.42 -2.26 -10.03
C THR A 60 2.99 -2.51 -10.50
N LEU A 61 2.62 -2.04 -11.69
CA LEU A 61 1.28 -2.22 -12.23
C LEU A 61 1.04 -3.69 -12.59
N GLY A 62 -0.13 -4.17 -12.24
CA GLY A 62 -0.51 -5.57 -12.42
C GLY A 62 0.10 -6.53 -11.40
N ARG A 63 0.82 -6.02 -10.39
CA ARG A 63 1.55 -6.82 -9.41
C ARG A 63 0.94 -6.71 -8.02
N ILE A 64 1.11 -7.79 -7.26
CA ILE A 64 0.76 -7.81 -5.83
C ILE A 64 2.05 -7.84 -5.02
N MET A 65 2.18 -6.94 -4.07
CA MET A 65 3.33 -6.87 -3.18
C MET A 65 2.90 -6.82 -1.71
N ASP A 66 3.80 -7.22 -0.83
CA ASP A 66 3.66 -7.04 0.61
C ASP A 66 4.02 -5.62 1.04
N VAL A 67 3.95 -5.34 2.35
CA VAL A 67 4.29 -4.02 2.93
C VAL A 67 5.78 -3.65 2.82
N LEU A 68 6.63 -4.61 2.51
CA LEU A 68 8.07 -4.42 2.27
C LEU A 68 8.41 -4.25 0.78
N GLY A 69 7.39 -4.35 -0.09
CA GLY A 69 7.55 -4.27 -1.54
C GLY A 69 8.04 -5.57 -2.19
N ASN A 70 7.94 -6.71 -1.49
CA ASN A 70 8.25 -8.01 -2.07
C ASN A 70 7.06 -8.52 -2.86
N PRO A 71 7.26 -9.13 -4.05
CA PRO A 71 6.17 -9.73 -4.81
C PRO A 71 5.61 -10.96 -4.09
N ILE A 72 4.28 -11.07 -4.04
CA ILE A 72 3.56 -12.22 -3.46
C ILE A 72 2.61 -12.89 -4.45
N ASP A 73 2.69 -12.51 -5.71
CA ASP A 73 1.84 -12.98 -6.81
C ASP A 73 2.47 -14.14 -7.63
N GLU A 74 3.61 -14.67 -7.20
CA GLU A 74 4.38 -15.73 -7.87
C GLU A 74 4.78 -15.39 -9.34
N ALA A 75 4.66 -14.13 -9.74
CA ALA A 75 4.98 -13.68 -11.09
C ALA A 75 6.45 -13.25 -11.28
N GLY A 76 7.32 -13.62 -10.35
CA GLY A 76 8.75 -13.27 -10.37
C GLY A 76 9.03 -11.88 -9.76
N PRO A 77 10.29 -11.44 -9.80
CA PRO A 77 10.69 -10.17 -9.18
C PRO A 77 10.00 -8.98 -9.87
N ILE A 78 9.68 -7.95 -9.08
CA ILE A 78 9.21 -6.66 -9.59
C ILE A 78 10.44 -5.89 -10.07
N GLY A 79 10.36 -5.25 -11.24
CA GLY A 79 11.42 -4.39 -11.72
C GLY A 79 11.70 -3.25 -10.73
N GLU A 80 12.94 -3.16 -10.27
CA GLU A 80 13.34 -2.19 -9.24
C GLU A 80 14.15 -1.05 -9.87
N GLU A 81 13.55 -0.30 -10.80
CA GLU A 81 14.21 0.87 -11.38
C GLU A 81 14.31 2.01 -10.37
N GLU A 82 13.29 2.16 -9.52
CA GLU A 82 13.22 3.19 -8.50
C GLU A 82 12.54 2.67 -7.24
N ARG A 83 13.09 3.02 -6.07
CA ARG A 83 12.49 2.71 -4.77
C ARG A 83 12.30 3.98 -3.96
N TRP A 84 11.17 4.08 -3.29
CA TRP A 84 10.88 5.21 -2.39
C TRP A 84 10.72 4.72 -0.95
N GLY A 85 11.25 5.54 -0.02
CA GLY A 85 10.97 5.32 1.41
C GLY A 85 9.47 5.49 1.70
N ILE A 86 8.96 4.66 2.60
CA ILE A 86 7.54 4.72 2.99
C ILE A 86 7.21 5.96 3.85
N HIS A 87 8.20 6.52 4.53
CA HIS A 87 8.07 7.76 5.31
C HIS A 87 8.54 8.94 4.46
N ARG A 88 7.60 9.67 3.92
CA ARG A 88 7.82 10.85 3.07
C ARG A 88 7.11 12.06 3.64
N ASP A 89 7.71 13.21 3.49
CA ASP A 89 7.08 14.48 3.82
C ASP A 89 5.88 14.75 2.92
N ALA A 90 4.88 15.43 3.48
CA ALA A 90 3.75 15.91 2.68
C ALA A 90 4.21 16.99 1.68
N PRO A 91 3.52 17.12 0.53
CA PRO A 91 3.80 18.21 -0.41
C PRO A 91 3.72 19.57 0.29
N SER A 92 4.64 20.46 -0.04
CA SER A 92 4.60 21.84 0.44
C SER A 92 3.35 22.56 -0.04
N PHE A 93 2.97 23.64 0.64
CA PHE A 93 1.79 24.44 0.24
C PHE A 93 1.87 24.95 -1.21
N ALA A 94 3.08 25.27 -1.67
CA ALA A 94 3.30 25.77 -3.02
C ALA A 94 3.11 24.69 -4.11
N GLU A 95 3.28 23.43 -3.76
CA GLU A 95 3.11 22.29 -4.68
C GLU A 95 1.66 21.78 -4.73
N GLN A 96 0.81 22.26 -3.82
CA GLN A 96 -0.59 21.82 -3.79
C GLN A 96 -1.37 22.52 -4.89
N ALA A 97 -1.99 21.73 -5.78
CA ALA A 97 -2.91 22.26 -6.77
C ALA A 97 -4.23 22.65 -6.09
N GLY A 98 -4.64 23.90 -6.24
CA GLY A 98 -5.99 24.33 -5.89
C GLY A 98 -6.94 24.00 -7.03
N GLY A 99 -8.09 23.39 -6.73
CA GLY A 99 -9.13 23.12 -7.72
C GLY A 99 -10.37 22.53 -7.07
N ASN A 100 -11.53 22.86 -7.63
CA ASN A 100 -12.82 22.30 -7.24
C ASN A 100 -13.38 21.39 -8.32
N ASP A 101 -12.50 20.75 -9.11
CA ASP A 101 -12.92 19.86 -10.18
C ASP A 101 -13.56 18.63 -9.61
N LEU A 102 -14.67 18.19 -10.20
CA LEU A 102 -15.35 16.96 -9.82
C LEU A 102 -14.73 15.75 -10.54
N LEU A 103 -14.69 14.66 -9.83
CA LEU A 103 -14.35 13.36 -10.39
C LEU A 103 -15.65 12.63 -10.72
N GLU A 104 -15.93 12.48 -12.00
CA GLU A 104 -17.05 11.66 -12.46
C GLU A 104 -16.73 10.19 -12.23
N THR A 105 -17.48 9.56 -11.33
CA THR A 105 -17.23 8.16 -10.92
C THR A 105 -17.94 7.15 -11.79
N GLY A 106 -18.97 7.57 -12.53
CA GLY A 106 -19.87 6.70 -13.28
C GLY A 106 -20.93 5.98 -12.43
N ILE A 107 -20.89 6.19 -11.12
CA ILE A 107 -21.91 5.66 -10.19
C ILE A 107 -22.94 6.75 -9.95
N LYS A 108 -24.12 6.61 -10.53
CA LYS A 108 -25.15 7.66 -10.57
C LYS A 108 -25.48 8.28 -9.22
N VAL A 109 -25.59 7.47 -8.18
CA VAL A 109 -25.94 7.97 -6.84
C VAL A 109 -24.81 8.81 -6.24
N ILE A 110 -23.56 8.46 -6.49
CA ILE A 110 -22.41 9.23 -6.03
C ILE A 110 -22.36 10.55 -6.80
N ASP A 111 -22.36 10.49 -8.11
CA ASP A 111 -22.19 11.68 -8.95
C ASP A 111 -23.33 12.70 -8.80
N LEU A 112 -24.55 12.23 -8.47
CA LEU A 112 -25.72 13.09 -8.31
C LEU A 112 -25.88 13.65 -6.88
N ILE A 113 -25.63 12.82 -5.85
CA ILE A 113 -25.99 13.17 -4.46
C ILE A 113 -24.77 13.59 -3.65
N CYS A 114 -23.61 12.94 -3.83
CA CYS A 114 -22.39 13.22 -3.09
C CYS A 114 -21.16 13.14 -4.00
N PRO A 115 -21.03 14.02 -4.99
CA PRO A 115 -19.95 13.96 -5.97
C PRO A 115 -18.58 14.06 -5.32
N PHE A 116 -17.60 13.35 -5.88
CA PHE A 116 -16.23 13.35 -5.41
C PHE A 116 -15.44 14.51 -6.01
N ALA A 117 -14.70 15.22 -5.18
CA ALA A 117 -13.73 16.19 -5.67
C ALA A 117 -12.42 15.51 -6.08
N ARG A 118 -11.81 15.95 -7.17
CA ARG A 118 -10.46 15.49 -7.56
C ARG A 118 -9.45 15.87 -6.47
N GLY A 119 -8.60 14.91 -6.10
CA GLY A 119 -7.67 15.06 -4.99
C GLY A 119 -8.32 15.02 -3.60
N GLY A 120 -9.63 14.77 -3.53
CA GLY A 120 -10.37 14.63 -2.28
C GLY A 120 -10.08 13.31 -1.56
N LYS A 121 -10.47 13.27 -0.28
CA LYS A 121 -10.47 12.06 0.55
C LYS A 121 -11.91 11.67 0.83
N VAL A 122 -12.29 10.47 0.48
CA VAL A 122 -13.66 9.98 0.62
C VAL A 122 -13.68 8.71 1.46
N GLY A 123 -14.56 8.65 2.45
CA GLY A 123 -14.78 7.47 3.27
C GLY A 123 -16.05 6.74 2.88
N LEU A 124 -15.95 5.43 2.63
CA LEU A 124 -17.08 4.52 2.41
C LEU A 124 -17.30 3.68 3.67
N PHE A 125 -18.34 3.99 4.43
CA PHE A 125 -18.66 3.30 5.69
C PHE A 125 -19.86 2.39 5.52
N GLY A 126 -19.81 1.23 6.14
CA GLY A 126 -20.90 0.27 6.14
C GLY A 126 -20.53 -1.02 6.85
N GLY A 127 -21.52 -1.80 7.24
CA GLY A 127 -21.33 -3.13 7.80
C GLY A 127 -20.77 -4.14 6.80
N ALA A 128 -20.63 -5.39 7.22
CA ALA A 128 -20.23 -6.48 6.33
C ALA A 128 -21.31 -6.75 5.26
N GLY A 129 -20.91 -7.07 4.04
CA GLY A 129 -21.82 -7.51 2.98
C GLY A 129 -22.68 -6.41 2.33
N VAL A 130 -22.38 -5.12 2.58
CA VAL A 130 -23.17 -4.01 2.01
C VAL A 130 -22.62 -3.47 0.68
N GLY A 131 -21.64 -4.13 0.08
CA GLY A 131 -21.13 -3.81 -1.26
C GLY A 131 -20.01 -2.76 -1.30
N LYS A 132 -19.32 -2.49 -0.19
CA LYS A 132 -18.17 -1.55 -0.19
C LYS A 132 -17.10 -1.92 -1.21
N THR A 133 -16.70 -3.19 -1.24
CA THR A 133 -15.68 -3.70 -2.16
C THR A 133 -16.16 -3.60 -3.61
N VAL A 134 -17.42 -3.91 -3.89
CA VAL A 134 -18.01 -3.79 -5.23
C VAL A 134 -17.95 -2.33 -5.73
N ASN A 135 -18.27 -1.37 -4.86
CA ASN A 135 -18.16 0.05 -5.22
C ASN A 135 -16.71 0.46 -5.50
N MET A 136 -15.75 -0.03 -4.71
CA MET A 136 -14.34 0.25 -4.96
C MET A 136 -13.85 -0.34 -6.28
N MET A 137 -14.24 -1.57 -6.60
CA MET A 137 -13.90 -2.20 -7.88
C MET A 137 -14.46 -1.44 -9.06
N GLU A 138 -15.71 -1.00 -8.98
CA GLU A 138 -16.33 -0.20 -10.03
C GLU A 138 -15.65 1.17 -10.19
N LEU A 139 -15.27 1.83 -9.10
CA LEU A 139 -14.48 3.06 -9.14
C LEU A 139 -13.13 2.86 -9.84
N ILE A 140 -12.40 1.82 -9.48
CA ILE A 140 -11.10 1.49 -10.08
C ILE A 140 -11.26 1.23 -11.58
N ARG A 141 -12.26 0.43 -11.94
CA ARG A 141 -12.57 0.13 -13.35
C ARG A 141 -12.89 1.39 -14.15
N ASN A 142 -13.76 2.24 -13.63
CA ASN A 142 -14.16 3.46 -14.33
C ASN A 142 -13.01 4.46 -14.45
N ILE A 143 -12.17 4.58 -13.42
CA ILE A 143 -10.95 5.40 -13.48
C ILE A 143 -9.98 4.87 -14.54
N ALA A 144 -9.80 3.56 -14.63
CA ALA A 144 -8.91 2.96 -15.62
C ALA A 144 -9.42 3.12 -17.06
N MET A 145 -10.72 2.91 -17.27
CA MET A 145 -11.34 2.88 -18.62
C MET A 145 -11.67 4.27 -19.14
N GLU A 146 -12.29 5.13 -18.31
CA GLU A 146 -12.80 6.43 -18.75
C GLU A 146 -11.79 7.56 -18.56
N HIS A 147 -10.99 7.50 -17.50
CA HIS A 147 -10.03 8.54 -17.19
C HIS A 147 -8.58 8.17 -17.52
N SER A 148 -8.33 6.97 -18.06
CA SER A 148 -6.97 6.44 -18.34
C SER A 148 -6.04 6.55 -17.14
N GLY A 149 -6.60 6.49 -15.93
CA GLY A 149 -5.89 6.63 -14.67
C GLY A 149 -5.28 5.33 -14.17
N TYR A 150 -4.39 5.46 -13.21
CA TYR A 150 -3.83 4.35 -12.46
C TYR A 150 -4.42 4.33 -11.06
N SER A 151 -4.54 3.14 -10.49
CA SER A 151 -5.04 2.95 -9.15
C SER A 151 -4.04 2.16 -8.30
N VAL A 152 -3.98 2.48 -7.02
CA VAL A 152 -3.26 1.67 -6.04
C VAL A 152 -4.28 1.19 -5.00
N PHE A 153 -4.36 -0.09 -4.82
CA PHE A 153 -5.20 -0.70 -3.78
C PHE A 153 -4.32 -1.19 -2.63
N ALA A 154 -4.61 -0.72 -1.43
CA ALA A 154 -3.95 -1.18 -0.21
C ALA A 154 -4.95 -1.96 0.65
N GLY A 155 -4.76 -3.28 0.75
CA GLY A 155 -5.56 -4.16 1.61
C GLY A 155 -4.98 -4.21 3.01
N VAL A 156 -5.64 -3.58 3.97
CA VAL A 156 -5.24 -3.56 5.38
C VAL A 156 -6.37 -4.10 6.24
N GLY A 157 -6.12 -5.21 6.94
CA GLY A 157 -7.14 -5.87 7.74
C GLY A 157 -8.23 -6.58 6.93
N GLU A 158 -8.03 -6.77 5.64
CA GLU A 158 -8.90 -7.56 4.76
C GLU A 158 -8.64 -9.06 4.95
N ARG A 159 -9.64 -9.87 4.66
CA ARG A 159 -9.45 -11.33 4.66
C ARG A 159 -8.66 -11.74 3.42
N THR A 160 -7.72 -12.66 3.56
CA THR A 160 -6.90 -13.19 2.45
C THR A 160 -7.75 -13.63 1.26
N ARG A 161 -8.91 -14.25 1.50
CA ARG A 161 -9.85 -14.65 0.46
C ARG A 161 -10.39 -13.45 -0.32
N GLU A 162 -10.79 -12.39 0.38
CA GLU A 162 -11.34 -11.16 -0.25
C GLU A 162 -10.28 -10.48 -1.11
N GLY A 163 -9.02 -10.47 -0.66
CA GLY A 163 -7.89 -9.97 -1.45
C GLY A 163 -7.65 -10.79 -2.73
N ASN A 164 -7.76 -12.11 -2.64
CA ASN A 164 -7.61 -12.99 -3.79
C ASN A 164 -8.78 -12.84 -4.78
N ASP A 165 -10.01 -12.77 -4.28
CA ASP A 165 -11.21 -12.53 -5.10
C ASP A 165 -11.09 -11.19 -5.84
N PHE A 166 -10.61 -10.13 -5.15
CA PHE A 166 -10.37 -8.82 -5.73
C PHE A 166 -9.36 -8.86 -6.89
N TYR A 167 -8.27 -9.58 -6.73
CA TYR A 167 -7.28 -9.77 -7.80
C TYR A 167 -7.89 -10.44 -9.04
N HIS A 168 -8.64 -11.53 -8.84
CA HIS A 168 -9.27 -12.25 -9.94
C HIS A 168 -10.30 -11.39 -10.67
N GLU A 169 -11.12 -10.62 -9.96
CA GLU A 169 -12.09 -9.71 -10.57
C GLU A 169 -11.41 -8.59 -11.37
N MET A 170 -10.28 -8.03 -10.89
CA MET A 170 -9.50 -7.05 -11.67
C MET A 170 -8.93 -7.65 -12.94
N LYS A 171 -8.51 -8.90 -12.89
CA LYS A 171 -8.01 -9.64 -14.05
C LYS A 171 -9.13 -9.93 -15.07
N GLU A 172 -10.27 -10.39 -14.62
CA GLU A 172 -11.44 -10.65 -15.49
C GLU A 172 -11.98 -9.36 -16.12
N SER A 173 -11.94 -8.26 -15.41
CA SER A 173 -12.34 -6.94 -15.91
C SER A 173 -11.31 -6.27 -16.84
N ASN A 174 -10.16 -6.91 -17.09
CA ASN A 174 -9.07 -6.38 -17.93
C ASN A 174 -8.56 -5.00 -17.49
N VAL A 175 -8.52 -4.73 -16.19
CA VAL A 175 -7.99 -3.47 -15.63
C VAL A 175 -6.77 -3.68 -14.74
N LEU A 176 -6.33 -4.93 -14.57
CA LEU A 176 -5.22 -5.29 -13.70
C LEU A 176 -3.92 -4.56 -14.09
N ASP A 177 -3.68 -4.34 -15.38
CA ASP A 177 -2.53 -3.60 -15.91
C ASP A 177 -2.51 -2.10 -15.55
N LYS A 178 -3.57 -1.60 -14.95
CA LYS A 178 -3.72 -0.22 -14.46
C LYS A 178 -3.71 -0.12 -12.92
N VAL A 179 -3.54 -1.24 -12.23
CA VAL A 179 -3.68 -1.31 -10.77
C VAL A 179 -2.43 -1.92 -10.14
N ALA A 180 -1.92 -1.31 -9.08
CA ALA A 180 -0.93 -1.90 -8.19
C ALA A 180 -1.62 -2.34 -6.89
N LEU A 181 -1.31 -3.53 -6.40
CA LEU A 181 -1.93 -4.13 -5.23
C LEU A 181 -0.88 -4.27 -4.12
N VAL A 182 -1.20 -3.78 -2.92
CA VAL A 182 -0.35 -3.92 -1.74
C VAL A 182 -1.18 -4.55 -0.62
N TYR A 183 -0.75 -5.70 -0.13
CA TYR A 183 -1.45 -6.43 0.93
C TYR A 183 -0.64 -6.40 2.23
N GLY A 184 -1.28 -5.95 3.30
CA GLY A 184 -0.72 -5.83 4.63
C GLY A 184 -1.00 -7.03 5.56
N GLN A 185 -1.19 -8.22 4.97
CA GLN A 185 -1.44 -9.45 5.73
C GLN A 185 -0.42 -10.50 5.39
#